data_c779d44f0b00ec0a8f260fd26a77d37c
#
_entry.id   c779d44f0b00ec0a8f260fd26a77d37c
#
_cell.length_a   1.000
_cell.length_b   1.000
_cell.length_c   1.000
_cell.angle_alpha   90.00
_cell.angle_beta   90.00
_cell.angle_gamma   90.00
#
_symmetry.space_group_name_H-M   'P 1'
#
loop_
_entity.id
_entity.type
_entity.pdbx_description
1 polymer ?
#
loop_
_entity_poly.entity_id
_entity_poly.type
_entity_poly.pdbx_seq_one_letter_code
_entity_poly.pdbx_strand_id
1 'polypeptide(L)'
;MNESFNFPTSIPKQHQGKQPGFETLMNPRPIYEDPNCIGSGKLLNKVTLITGGDSGIGRAVALAYAREGSDISIVYLNEHEDALETKRLIEGKGRKCILISGDIGDDTFCINAVSKTINELNKIDILINN
;
A
#
# COMPACT_ATOMS: atom_id res chain seq x y z
N MET A 1 7.94 14.95 22.62
CA MET A 1 8.10 16.11 21.72
C MET A 1 7.32 15.85 20.45
N ASN A 2 6.36 16.68 20.12
CA ASN A 2 5.73 16.64 18.82
C ASN A 2 6.74 17.20 17.81
N GLU A 3 7.41 16.33 17.06
CA GLU A 3 8.10 16.80 15.87
C GLU A 3 7.04 17.37 14.94
N SER A 4 7.13 18.66 14.66
CA SER A 4 6.24 19.30 13.70
C SER A 4 6.50 18.67 12.33
N PHE A 5 5.49 18.03 11.78
CA PHE A 5 5.53 17.44 10.45
C PHE A 5 5.63 18.59 9.43
N ASN A 6 6.80 18.79 8.87
CA ASN A 6 7.01 19.84 7.86
C ASN A 6 6.64 19.30 6.48
N PHE A 7 5.46 19.70 6.01
CA PHE A 7 5.10 19.48 4.60
C PHE A 7 5.91 20.41 3.70
N PRO A 8 6.36 19.92 2.53
CA PRO A 8 7.02 20.80 1.57
C PRO A 8 6.06 21.89 1.10
N THR A 9 6.53 23.15 1.12
CA THR A 9 5.76 24.32 0.69
C THR A 9 5.77 24.53 -0.81
N SER A 10 6.66 23.84 -1.54
CA SER A 10 6.72 23.81 -2.99
C SER A 10 7.19 22.43 -3.47
N ILE A 11 6.65 22.02 -4.60
CA ILE A 11 7.04 20.75 -5.25
C ILE A 11 7.71 21.11 -6.57
N PRO A 12 8.97 20.71 -6.80
CA PRO A 12 9.66 20.98 -8.07
C PRO A 12 8.97 20.24 -9.21
N LYS A 13 8.96 20.85 -10.39
CA LYS A 13 8.46 20.19 -11.60
C LYS A 13 9.37 19.00 -11.94
N GLN A 14 8.77 17.83 -12.06
CA GLN A 14 9.48 16.59 -12.40
C GLN A 14 8.65 15.72 -13.33
N HIS A 15 9.32 14.88 -14.11
CA HIS A 15 8.70 14.01 -15.10
C HIS A 15 9.42 12.68 -15.15
N GLN A 16 8.69 11.60 -15.34
CA GLN A 16 9.21 10.26 -15.60
C GLN A 16 8.77 9.81 -16.99
N GLY A 17 9.69 9.20 -17.74
CA GLY A 17 9.45 8.78 -19.13
C GLY A 17 8.54 7.57 -19.29
N LYS A 18 8.11 6.94 -18.19
CA LYS A 18 7.30 5.72 -18.19
C LYS A 18 6.11 5.84 -17.22
N GLN A 19 4.99 5.24 -17.60
CA GLN A 19 3.81 5.08 -16.73
C GLN A 19 3.51 3.57 -16.54
N PRO A 20 3.09 3.15 -15.32
CA PRO A 20 3.07 3.96 -14.10
C PRO A 20 4.46 4.43 -13.68
N GLY A 21 4.53 5.61 -13.03
CA GLY A 21 5.78 6.14 -12.51
C GLY A 21 6.25 5.40 -11.24
N PHE A 22 7.52 5.56 -10.91
CA PHE A 22 8.11 4.98 -9.69
C PHE A 22 8.22 6.05 -8.61
N GLU A 23 7.64 5.80 -7.44
CA GLU A 23 7.71 6.70 -6.29
C GLU A 23 9.14 6.87 -5.79
N THR A 24 9.95 5.80 -5.86
CA THR A 24 11.37 5.83 -5.48
C THR A 24 12.19 6.87 -6.23
N LEU A 25 11.73 7.31 -7.41
CA LEU A 25 12.40 8.33 -8.24
C LEU A 25 11.90 9.76 -7.96
N MET A 26 10.89 9.93 -7.10
CA MET A 26 10.34 11.25 -6.77
C MET A 26 11.22 11.99 -5.75
N ASN A 27 11.35 13.32 -5.95
CA ASN A 27 12.05 14.21 -5.02
C ASN A 27 11.28 15.55 -4.86
N PRO A 28 10.78 15.90 -3.65
CA PRO A 28 10.76 15.06 -2.45
C PRO A 28 9.85 13.83 -2.61
N ARG A 29 10.12 12.78 -1.84
CA ARG A 29 9.24 11.60 -1.82
C ARG A 29 7.89 11.96 -1.17
N PRO A 30 6.77 11.37 -1.63
CA PRO A 30 5.47 11.62 -1.01
C PRO A 30 5.45 11.24 0.45
N ILE A 31 4.73 12.03 1.24
CA ILE A 31 4.42 11.72 2.64
C ILE A 31 3.18 10.82 2.64
N TYR A 32 3.28 9.64 3.21
CA TYR A 32 2.23 8.61 3.17
C TYR A 32 1.55 8.37 4.52
N GLU A 33 2.12 8.83 5.63
CA GLU A 33 1.49 8.73 6.96
C GLU A 33 2.02 9.80 7.93
N ASP A 34 1.21 10.11 8.94
CA ASP A 34 1.64 10.87 10.10
C ASP A 34 2.15 9.88 11.17
N PRO A 35 3.43 9.94 11.56
CA PRO A 35 4.00 9.04 12.56
C PRO A 35 3.39 9.21 13.96
N ASN A 36 2.75 10.33 14.23
CA ASN A 36 2.08 10.60 15.51
C ASN A 36 0.67 10.01 15.60
N CYS A 37 0.13 9.54 14.49
CA CYS A 37 -1.21 8.96 14.46
C CYS A 37 -1.19 7.53 14.98
N ILE A 38 -1.98 7.27 16.02
CA ILE A 38 -2.08 5.96 16.68
C ILE A 38 -3.41 5.31 16.27
N GLY A 39 -3.34 4.04 15.85
CA GLY A 39 -4.52 3.25 15.54
C GLY A 39 -5.34 2.88 16.78
N SER A 40 -6.64 2.67 16.59
CA SER A 40 -7.58 2.27 17.64
C SER A 40 -8.16 0.86 17.45
N GLY A 41 -7.67 0.10 16.46
CA GLY A 41 -8.12 -1.27 16.20
C GLY A 41 -9.44 -1.37 15.45
N LYS A 42 -9.81 -0.33 14.69
CA LYS A 42 -11.08 -0.31 13.92
C LYS A 42 -11.21 -1.44 12.90
N LEU A 43 -10.08 -1.95 12.39
CA LEU A 43 -10.03 -3.01 11.39
C LEU A 43 -9.35 -4.28 11.93
N LEU A 44 -9.37 -4.46 13.24
CA LEU A 44 -8.78 -5.64 13.87
C LEU A 44 -9.36 -6.92 13.29
N ASN A 45 -8.48 -7.86 12.90
CA ASN A 45 -8.83 -9.13 12.27
C ASN A 45 -9.54 -9.02 10.90
N LYS A 46 -9.50 -7.86 10.26
CA LYS A 46 -9.95 -7.70 8.87
C LYS A 46 -8.81 -8.00 7.90
N VAL A 47 -9.18 -8.35 6.68
CA VAL A 47 -8.26 -8.53 5.55
C VAL A 47 -8.68 -7.60 4.42
N THR A 48 -7.74 -6.79 3.95
CA THR A 48 -7.97 -5.81 2.87
C THR A 48 -7.13 -6.17 1.65
N LEU A 49 -7.77 -6.24 0.49
CA LEU A 49 -7.10 -6.32 -0.80
C LEU A 49 -7.11 -4.93 -1.44
N ILE A 50 -5.93 -4.45 -1.86
CA ILE A 50 -5.76 -3.12 -2.44
C ILE A 50 -5.06 -3.24 -3.79
N THR A 51 -5.66 -2.73 -4.85
CA THR A 51 -4.98 -2.56 -6.14
C THR A 51 -4.16 -1.26 -6.12
N GLY A 52 -2.94 -1.30 -6.65
CA GLY A 52 -2.03 -0.16 -6.61
C GLY A 52 -1.61 0.26 -5.20
N GLY A 53 -1.52 -0.69 -4.26
CA GLY A 53 -1.14 -0.45 -2.87
C GLY A 53 0.37 -0.27 -2.66
N ASP A 54 1.17 -0.37 -3.70
CA ASP A 54 2.63 -0.30 -3.69
C ASP A 54 3.16 1.10 -3.40
N SER A 55 2.46 2.15 -3.82
CA SER A 55 2.92 3.54 -3.73
C SER A 55 1.78 4.54 -3.62
N GLY A 56 2.12 5.81 -3.43
CA GLY A 56 1.19 6.94 -3.47
C GLY A 56 -0.01 6.79 -2.53
N ILE A 57 -1.20 7.05 -3.04
CA ILE A 57 -2.47 6.98 -2.28
C ILE A 57 -2.72 5.55 -1.77
N GLY A 58 -2.46 4.54 -2.60
CA GLY A 58 -2.65 3.14 -2.21
C GLY A 58 -1.76 2.73 -1.03
N ARG A 59 -0.50 3.14 -1.01
CA ARG A 59 0.40 2.95 0.14
C ARG A 59 -0.15 3.63 1.40
N ALA A 60 -0.58 4.88 1.29
CA ALA A 60 -1.13 5.62 2.42
C ALA A 60 -2.36 4.91 3.03
N VAL A 61 -3.25 4.42 2.18
CA VAL A 61 -4.43 3.62 2.60
C VAL A 61 -3.99 2.32 3.26
N ALA A 62 -3.06 1.57 2.64
CA ALA A 62 -2.55 0.31 3.16
C ALA A 62 -1.96 0.48 4.57
N LEU A 63 -1.16 1.52 4.78
CA LEU A 63 -0.54 1.81 6.08
C LEU A 63 -1.56 2.25 7.12
N ALA A 64 -2.54 3.07 6.75
CA ALA A 64 -3.63 3.46 7.63
C ALA A 64 -4.46 2.25 8.08
N TYR A 65 -4.77 1.34 7.17
CA TYR A 65 -5.53 0.12 7.45
C TYR A 65 -4.73 -0.87 8.31
N ALA A 66 -3.44 -1.04 8.00
CA ALA A 66 -2.56 -1.89 8.83
C ALA A 66 -2.45 -1.34 10.26
N ARG A 67 -2.35 -0.03 10.43
CA ARG A 67 -2.35 0.63 11.74
C ARG A 67 -3.64 0.36 12.52
N GLU A 68 -4.77 0.22 11.83
CA GLU A 68 -6.06 -0.11 12.44
C GLU A 68 -6.27 -1.62 12.66
N GLY A 69 -5.30 -2.45 12.30
CA GLY A 69 -5.30 -3.88 12.60
C GLY A 69 -5.63 -4.82 11.44
N SER A 70 -5.75 -4.31 10.20
CA SER A 70 -5.98 -5.13 9.01
C SER A 70 -4.70 -5.80 8.51
N ASP A 71 -4.81 -7.05 8.08
CA ASP A 71 -3.83 -7.67 7.20
C ASP A 71 -4.07 -7.21 5.76
N ILE A 72 -3.00 -7.09 4.96
CA ILE A 72 -3.05 -6.42 3.67
C ILE A 72 -2.57 -7.34 2.54
N SER A 73 -3.34 -7.41 1.47
CA SER A 73 -2.94 -7.95 0.18
C SER A 73 -2.77 -6.81 -0.81
N ILE A 74 -1.58 -6.65 -1.37
CA ILE A 74 -1.27 -5.60 -2.35
C ILE A 74 -1.16 -6.23 -3.73
N VAL A 75 -1.98 -5.75 -4.66
CA VAL A 75 -1.88 -6.04 -6.08
C VAL A 75 -1.23 -4.83 -6.75
N TYR A 76 -0.18 -5.06 -7.54
CA TYR A 76 0.57 -4.03 -8.25
C TYR A 76 1.09 -4.55 -9.59
N LEU A 77 1.50 -3.67 -10.49
CA LEU A 77 1.91 -4.08 -11.84
C LEU A 77 3.36 -4.57 -11.86
N ASN A 78 4.34 -3.68 -11.73
CA ASN A 78 5.76 -4.02 -11.86
C ASN A 78 6.69 -3.17 -10.98
N GLU A 79 6.15 -2.36 -10.07
CA GLU A 79 6.90 -1.47 -9.18
C GLU A 79 7.39 -2.24 -7.93
N HIS A 80 8.28 -3.23 -8.14
CA HIS A 80 8.68 -4.18 -7.09
C HIS A 80 9.35 -3.52 -5.89
N GLU A 81 10.19 -2.51 -6.09
CA GLU A 81 10.86 -1.79 -5.00
C GLU A 81 9.86 -1.04 -4.13
N ASP A 82 8.92 -0.34 -4.74
CA ASP A 82 7.87 0.38 -4.03
C ASP A 82 6.98 -0.59 -3.24
N ALA A 83 6.62 -1.72 -3.85
CA ALA A 83 5.82 -2.76 -3.21
C ALA A 83 6.53 -3.40 -2.00
N LEU A 84 7.81 -3.72 -2.14
CA LEU A 84 8.63 -4.28 -1.05
C LEU A 84 8.77 -3.29 0.12
N GLU A 85 8.93 -2.01 -0.17
CA GLU A 85 8.98 -0.97 0.87
C GLU A 85 7.64 -0.89 1.62
N THR A 86 6.52 -0.89 0.91
CA THR A 86 5.18 -0.86 1.52
C THR A 86 4.95 -2.10 2.39
N LYS A 87 5.33 -3.28 1.90
CA LYS A 87 5.26 -4.53 2.69
C LYS A 87 6.07 -4.42 3.98
N ARG A 88 7.30 -3.95 3.90
CA ARG A 88 8.16 -3.78 5.08
C ARG A 88 7.53 -2.86 6.13
N LEU A 89 6.91 -1.77 5.68
CA LEU A 89 6.25 -0.81 6.56
C LEU A 89 5.01 -1.43 7.24
N ILE A 90 4.22 -2.22 6.52
CA ILE A 90 3.06 -2.93 7.05
C ILE A 90 3.48 -3.99 8.08
N GLU A 91 4.49 -4.78 7.75
CA GLU A 91 5.02 -5.80 8.66
C GLU A 91 5.63 -5.17 9.92
N GLY A 92 6.23 -3.99 9.80
CA GLY A 92 6.70 -3.19 10.93
C GLY A 92 5.59 -2.76 11.90
N LYS A 93 4.33 -2.74 11.45
CA LYS A 93 3.14 -2.50 12.27
C LYS A 93 2.57 -3.78 12.91
N GLY A 94 3.23 -4.93 12.69
CA GLY A 94 2.80 -6.21 13.21
C GLY A 94 1.67 -6.87 12.41
N ARG A 95 1.42 -6.41 11.17
CA ARG A 95 0.40 -6.99 10.30
C ARG A 95 1.02 -7.82 9.19
N LYS A 96 0.25 -8.79 8.68
CA LYS A 96 0.66 -9.60 7.53
C LYS A 96 0.49 -8.78 6.24
N CYS A 97 1.43 -8.93 5.31
CA CYS A 97 1.32 -8.34 3.98
C CYS A 97 1.77 -9.33 2.92
N ILE A 98 0.94 -9.54 1.92
CA ILE A 98 1.29 -10.31 0.72
C ILE A 98 1.33 -9.39 -0.50
N LEU A 99 2.23 -9.72 -1.42
CA LEU A 99 2.43 -8.98 -2.67
C LEU A 99 2.05 -9.86 -3.86
N ILE A 100 1.25 -9.33 -4.77
CA ILE A 100 0.79 -10.02 -5.97
C ILE A 100 1.02 -9.11 -7.17
N SER A 101 1.99 -9.47 -8.01
CA SER A 101 2.35 -8.70 -9.20
C SER A 101 1.62 -9.22 -10.43
N GLY A 102 1.01 -8.32 -11.20
CA GLY A 102 0.37 -8.62 -12.47
C GLY A 102 -0.59 -7.55 -12.94
N ASP A 103 -1.16 -7.75 -14.11
CA ASP A 103 -2.06 -6.81 -14.77
C ASP A 103 -3.53 -7.09 -14.38
N ILE A 104 -4.17 -6.15 -13.72
CA ILE A 104 -5.60 -6.24 -13.37
C ILE A 104 -6.53 -6.15 -14.59
N GLY A 105 -6.01 -5.82 -15.77
CA GLY A 105 -6.74 -5.94 -17.03
C GLY A 105 -6.93 -7.39 -17.51
N ASP A 106 -6.25 -8.35 -16.89
CA ASP A 106 -6.37 -9.78 -17.17
C ASP A 106 -7.31 -10.44 -16.16
N ASP A 107 -8.44 -10.96 -16.64
CA ASP A 107 -9.45 -11.62 -15.79
C ASP A 107 -8.88 -12.83 -15.05
N THR A 108 -8.05 -13.63 -15.70
CA THR A 108 -7.41 -14.81 -15.09
C THR A 108 -6.49 -14.40 -13.94
N PHE A 109 -5.72 -13.33 -14.15
CA PHE A 109 -4.89 -12.77 -13.08
C PHE A 109 -5.73 -12.29 -11.89
N CYS A 110 -6.85 -11.59 -12.13
CA CYS A 110 -7.73 -11.12 -11.06
C CYS A 110 -8.30 -12.27 -10.23
N ILE A 111 -8.75 -13.35 -10.87
CA ILE A 111 -9.23 -14.56 -10.19
C ILE A 111 -8.12 -15.17 -9.33
N ASN A 112 -6.92 -15.28 -9.86
CA ASN A 112 -5.77 -15.83 -9.14
C ASN A 112 -5.35 -14.94 -7.96
N ALA A 113 -5.42 -13.62 -8.10
CA ALA A 113 -5.09 -12.69 -7.04
C ALA A 113 -6.06 -12.82 -5.84
N VAL A 114 -7.35 -12.92 -6.11
CA VAL A 114 -8.38 -13.18 -5.08
C VAL A 114 -8.14 -14.54 -4.41
N SER A 115 -7.93 -15.59 -5.21
CA SER A 115 -7.67 -16.94 -4.68
C SER A 115 -6.42 -17.00 -3.81
N LYS A 116 -5.34 -16.36 -4.24
CA LYS A 116 -4.09 -16.29 -3.47
C LYS A 116 -4.29 -15.55 -2.15
N THR A 117 -5.01 -14.43 -2.17
CA THR A 117 -5.32 -13.68 -0.95
C THR A 117 -6.11 -14.54 0.05
N ILE A 118 -7.14 -15.24 -0.41
CA ILE A 118 -7.94 -16.13 0.45
C ILE A 118 -7.09 -17.28 0.99
N ASN A 119 -6.25 -17.88 0.16
CA ASN A 119 -5.40 -19.00 0.57
C ASN A 119 -4.35 -18.59 1.64
N GLU A 120 -3.78 -17.39 1.53
CA GLU A 120 -2.72 -16.94 2.44
C GLU A 120 -3.24 -16.16 3.65
N LEU A 121 -4.34 -15.42 3.51
CA LEU A 121 -4.91 -14.58 4.58
C LEU A 121 -6.30 -15.04 5.06
N ASN A 122 -6.82 -16.14 4.52
CA ASN A 122 -8.06 -16.83 4.87
C ASN A 122 -9.37 -16.17 4.43
N LYS A 123 -9.38 -14.89 4.08
CA LYS A 123 -10.59 -14.15 3.69
C LYS A 123 -10.26 -12.84 2.98
N ILE A 124 -11.28 -12.17 2.51
CA ILE A 124 -11.24 -10.76 2.10
C ILE A 124 -12.47 -10.08 2.70
N ASP A 125 -12.28 -9.10 3.56
CA ASP A 125 -13.37 -8.31 4.14
C ASP A 125 -13.56 -6.98 3.39
N ILE A 126 -12.47 -6.41 2.85
CA ILE A 126 -12.44 -5.08 2.25
C ILE A 126 -11.68 -5.14 0.92
N LEU A 127 -12.27 -4.58 -0.12
CA LEU A 127 -11.62 -4.36 -1.42
C LEU A 127 -11.49 -2.87 -1.68
N ILE A 128 -10.27 -2.42 -1.97
CA ILE A 128 -9.97 -1.06 -2.38
C ILE A 128 -9.52 -1.07 -3.85
N ASN A 129 -10.34 -0.53 -4.71
CA ASN A 129 -10.01 -0.27 -6.11
C ASN A 129 -9.36 1.11 -6.22
N ASN A 130 -8.03 1.10 -6.29
CA ASN A 130 -7.23 2.33 -6.36
C ASN A 130 -6.58 2.54 -7.75
#